data_e8ff228e5b514f7209489675338974db
#
_entry.id   e8ff228e5b514f7209489675338974db
#
_cell.length_a   1.000
_cell.length_b   1.000
_cell.length_c   1.000
_cell.angle_alpha   90.00
_cell.angle_beta   90.00
_cell.angle_gamma   90.00
#
_symmetry.space_group_name_H-M   'P 1'
#
loop_
_entity.id
_entity.type
_entity.pdbx_description
1 polymer ?
#
loop_
_entity_poly.entity_id
_entity_poly.type
_entity_poly.pdbx_seq_one_letter_code
_entity_poly.pdbx_strand_id
1 'polypeptide(L)'
;FFRAYLAERTGLEAEPLYRAFLEAYPRHPAAFAARRALATLKAGGLSLEVERLTLVPGGPDARPFRAGEAIFPEVRLEGRPYLRQASLFTALYREGRKVAEEEKPVGFPPLTVALLEVAPPVVPEAPGRYRLEVRYADARAVLDLEVGAPSLARRLFALGLEVRDLSGRPLLTPKEALGEDGERLLLERAREALMEAAPLATTERLTQPLEKGPVAGRSVQEVLRDPDPEILRAFFQAVLENPERLAETDVVNAFVNWLL
;
A
#
# COMPACT_ATOMS: atom_id res chain seq x y z
N PHE A 1 33.83 9.61 -28.59
CA PHE A 1 32.74 9.12 -27.76
C PHE A 1 32.68 9.84 -26.41
N PHE A 2 33.75 9.80 -25.61
CA PHE A 2 33.73 10.33 -24.24
C PHE A 2 33.44 11.84 -24.19
N ARG A 3 33.94 12.61 -25.17
CA ARG A 3 33.62 14.03 -25.28
C ARG A 3 32.12 14.28 -25.56
N ALA A 4 31.51 13.48 -26.41
CA ALA A 4 30.09 13.54 -26.66
C ALA A 4 29.26 13.16 -25.43
N TYR A 5 29.68 12.13 -24.72
CA TYR A 5 29.08 11.70 -23.46
C TYR A 5 29.14 12.78 -22.37
N LEU A 6 30.29 13.47 -22.24
CA LEU A 6 30.43 14.58 -21.28
C LEU A 6 29.56 15.78 -21.66
N ALA A 7 29.53 16.13 -22.94
CA ALA A 7 28.67 17.20 -23.43
C ALA A 7 27.21 16.92 -23.11
N GLU A 8 26.78 15.71 -23.38
CA GLU A 8 25.45 15.23 -23.04
C GLU A 8 25.14 15.35 -21.53
N ARG A 9 26.08 14.98 -20.66
CA ARG A 9 25.92 15.09 -19.20
C ARG A 9 25.90 16.52 -18.67
N THR A 10 26.51 17.44 -19.36
CA THR A 10 26.59 18.85 -18.97
C THR A 10 25.52 19.70 -19.63
N GLY A 11 24.56 19.09 -20.36
CA GLY A 11 23.50 19.81 -21.05
C GLY A 11 23.95 20.56 -22.32
N LEU A 12 25.15 20.24 -22.82
CA LEU A 12 25.66 20.78 -24.07
C LEU A 12 25.18 19.91 -25.23
N GLU A 13 25.23 20.49 -26.45
CA GLU A 13 24.81 19.81 -27.67
C GLU A 13 25.72 18.62 -27.98
N ALA A 14 25.22 17.40 -27.75
CA ALA A 14 25.99 16.18 -27.90
C ALA A 14 25.79 15.46 -29.23
N GLU A 15 24.70 15.72 -29.94
CA GLU A 15 24.35 15.03 -31.20
C GLU A 15 25.45 15.18 -32.26
N PRO A 16 25.99 16.39 -32.56
CA PRO A 16 27.06 16.57 -33.53
C PRO A 16 28.32 15.77 -33.16
N LEU A 17 28.64 15.73 -31.86
CA LEU A 17 29.83 15.04 -31.37
C LEU A 17 29.69 13.50 -31.49
N TYR A 18 28.51 12.93 -31.27
CA TYR A 18 28.25 11.53 -31.52
C TYR A 18 28.30 11.19 -33.01
N ARG A 19 27.75 12.04 -33.87
CA ARG A 19 27.82 11.86 -35.34
C ARG A 19 29.27 11.88 -35.81
N ALA A 20 30.05 12.89 -35.46
CA ALA A 20 31.46 12.99 -35.79
C ALA A 20 32.28 11.79 -35.29
N PHE A 21 31.96 11.28 -34.09
CA PHE A 21 32.62 10.08 -33.59
C PHE A 21 32.26 8.85 -34.44
N LEU A 22 31.02 8.66 -34.84
CA LEU A 22 30.59 7.51 -35.65
C LEU A 22 31.14 7.57 -37.08
N GLU A 23 31.30 8.77 -37.65
CA GLU A 23 31.95 8.95 -38.96
C GLU A 23 33.44 8.61 -38.89
N ALA A 24 34.14 9.08 -37.87
CA ALA A 24 35.58 8.82 -37.71
C ALA A 24 35.88 7.38 -37.29
N TYR A 25 35.01 6.76 -36.47
CA TYR A 25 35.28 5.46 -35.85
C TYR A 25 34.08 4.50 -35.93
N PRO A 26 33.59 4.13 -37.12
CA PRO A 26 32.35 3.37 -37.26
C PRO A 26 32.39 1.93 -36.69
N ARG A 27 33.59 1.37 -36.56
CA ARG A 27 33.82 0.01 -36.03
C ARG A 27 34.35 -0.02 -34.59
N HIS A 28 34.49 1.13 -33.94
CA HIS A 28 34.94 1.18 -32.57
C HIS A 28 33.92 0.49 -31.62
N PRO A 29 34.35 -0.21 -30.57
CA PRO A 29 33.45 -0.85 -29.61
C PRO A 29 32.37 0.11 -29.04
N ALA A 30 32.72 1.38 -28.82
CA ALA A 30 31.78 2.41 -28.37
C ALA A 30 30.80 2.92 -29.46
N ALA A 31 30.96 2.49 -30.74
CA ALA A 31 30.07 2.92 -31.82
C ALA A 31 28.63 2.43 -31.60
N PHE A 32 28.45 1.26 -31.02
CA PHE A 32 27.13 0.78 -30.63
C PHE A 32 26.46 1.74 -29.61
N ALA A 33 27.17 2.12 -28.55
CA ALA A 33 26.69 3.05 -27.55
C ALA A 33 26.39 4.43 -28.15
N ALA A 34 27.22 4.92 -29.07
CA ALA A 34 27.01 6.20 -29.75
C ALA A 34 25.77 6.18 -30.68
N ARG A 35 25.53 5.10 -31.43
CA ARG A 35 24.31 4.94 -32.25
C ARG A 35 23.05 4.91 -31.41
N ARG A 36 23.10 4.19 -30.31
CA ARG A 36 21.99 4.13 -29.36
C ARG A 36 21.74 5.48 -28.72
N ALA A 37 22.84 6.21 -28.41
CA ALA A 37 22.82 7.58 -27.96
C ALA A 37 22.06 8.50 -28.91
N LEU A 38 22.42 8.48 -30.19
CA LEU A 38 21.76 9.27 -31.22
C LEU A 38 20.29 8.88 -31.43
N ALA A 39 19.98 7.60 -31.40
CA ALA A 39 18.59 7.14 -31.54
C ALA A 39 17.70 7.68 -30.40
N THR A 40 18.21 7.70 -29.18
CA THR A 40 17.48 8.20 -28.01
C THR A 40 17.35 9.74 -28.02
N LEU A 41 18.40 10.46 -28.45
CA LEU A 41 18.33 11.92 -28.64
C LEU A 41 17.28 12.31 -29.70
N LYS A 42 17.21 11.54 -30.80
CA LYS A 42 16.21 11.76 -31.85
C LYS A 42 14.79 11.39 -31.44
N ALA A 43 14.63 10.35 -30.61
CA ALA A 43 13.32 9.96 -30.10
C ALA A 43 12.73 10.99 -29.10
N GLY A 44 13.56 12.00 -28.71
CA GLY A 44 13.07 13.20 -28.03
C GLY A 44 12.60 13.00 -26.60
N GLY A 45 12.70 11.80 -25.98
CA GLY A 45 12.02 11.65 -24.76
C GLY A 45 12.55 10.60 -23.76
N LEU A 46 12.41 10.95 -22.50
CA LEU A 46 12.28 10.02 -21.41
C LEU A 46 10.88 9.41 -21.47
N SER A 47 10.78 8.11 -21.36
CA SER A 47 9.53 7.44 -21.06
C SER A 47 9.52 6.99 -19.61
N LEU A 48 8.36 7.05 -18.99
CA LEU A 48 8.11 6.56 -17.65
C LEU A 48 6.84 5.73 -17.69
N GLU A 49 6.94 4.50 -17.19
CA GLU A 49 5.83 3.57 -17.08
C GLU A 49 5.77 3.07 -15.65
N VAL A 50 4.57 2.99 -15.08
CA VAL A 50 4.33 2.32 -13.80
C VAL A 50 4.06 0.85 -14.12
N GLU A 51 5.01 -0.01 -13.76
CA GLU A 51 4.89 -1.44 -14.01
C GLU A 51 3.97 -2.11 -12.99
N ARG A 52 4.04 -1.63 -11.74
CA ARG A 52 3.32 -2.25 -10.65
C ARG A 52 3.10 -1.28 -9.49
N LEU A 53 2.00 -1.48 -8.75
CA LEU A 53 1.77 -0.85 -7.45
C LEU A 53 1.82 -1.93 -6.37
N THR A 54 2.59 -1.70 -5.31
CA THR A 54 2.74 -2.65 -4.21
C THR A 54 2.50 -1.98 -2.85
N LEU A 55 2.20 -2.79 -1.84
CA LEU A 55 2.06 -2.34 -0.44
C LEU A 55 3.38 -2.39 0.32
N VAL A 56 4.33 -3.15 -0.22
CA VAL A 56 5.69 -3.27 0.28
C VAL A 56 6.61 -3.23 -0.94
N PRO A 57 7.75 -2.52 -0.90
CA PRO A 57 8.68 -2.47 -2.03
C PRO A 57 9.09 -3.89 -2.47
N GLY A 58 8.86 -4.22 -3.75
CA GLY A 58 9.12 -5.56 -4.29
C GLY A 58 8.13 -6.64 -3.87
N GLY A 59 7.10 -6.28 -3.12
CA GLY A 59 6.05 -7.21 -2.67
C GLY A 59 5.03 -7.56 -3.76
N PRO A 60 4.17 -8.57 -3.54
CA PRO A 60 3.09 -8.92 -4.46
C PRO A 60 1.93 -7.92 -4.38
N ASP A 61 1.24 -7.70 -5.51
CA ASP A 61 0.00 -6.91 -5.60
C ASP A 61 -1.22 -7.75 -5.20
N ALA A 62 -1.17 -8.38 -4.03
CA ALA A 62 -2.07 -9.48 -3.73
C ALA A 62 -3.48 -9.07 -3.27
N ARG A 63 -3.72 -7.79 -2.95
CA ARG A 63 -5.02 -7.34 -2.43
C ARG A 63 -5.34 -5.87 -2.77
N PRO A 64 -6.63 -5.46 -2.67
CA PRO A 64 -7.02 -4.07 -2.86
C PRO A 64 -6.33 -3.12 -1.86
N PHE A 65 -5.97 -1.93 -2.32
CA PHE A 65 -5.41 -0.87 -1.47
C PHE A 65 -6.45 -0.37 -0.47
N ARG A 66 -6.00 -0.04 0.73
CA ARG A 66 -6.85 0.50 1.80
C ARG A 66 -6.31 1.83 2.30
N ALA A 67 -7.20 2.67 2.77
CA ALA A 67 -6.82 3.94 3.37
C ALA A 67 -5.84 3.75 4.56
N GLY A 68 -4.87 4.64 4.66
CA GLY A 68 -3.79 4.58 5.64
C GLY A 68 -2.65 3.62 5.30
N GLU A 69 -2.65 2.96 4.15
CA GLU A 69 -1.56 2.08 3.71
C GLU A 69 -0.68 2.79 2.68
N ALA A 70 0.64 2.62 2.83
CA ALA A 70 1.59 3.17 1.88
C ALA A 70 1.59 2.37 0.59
N ILE A 71 1.39 3.05 -0.54
CA ILE A 71 1.43 2.48 -1.89
C ILE A 71 2.78 2.83 -2.49
N PHE A 72 3.51 1.82 -2.95
CA PHE A 72 4.82 1.95 -3.59
C PHE A 72 4.69 1.72 -5.10
N PRO A 73 4.79 2.76 -5.94
CA PRO A 73 4.82 2.59 -7.38
C PRO A 73 6.19 2.06 -7.82
N GLU A 74 6.21 0.91 -8.49
CA GLU A 74 7.40 0.40 -9.16
C GLU A 74 7.37 0.87 -10.61
N VAL A 75 8.40 1.59 -11.00
CA VAL A 75 8.44 2.30 -12.27
C VAL A 75 9.63 1.88 -13.12
N ARG A 76 9.40 1.89 -14.42
CA ARG A 76 10.42 1.74 -15.42
C ARG A 76 10.67 3.08 -16.09
N LEU A 77 11.89 3.54 -15.97
CA LEU A 77 12.39 4.75 -16.63
C LEU A 77 13.25 4.33 -17.82
N GLU A 78 12.91 4.78 -19.02
CA GLU A 78 13.69 4.53 -20.23
C GLU A 78 14.10 5.84 -20.89
N GLY A 79 15.27 5.84 -21.50
CA GLY A 79 15.77 7.02 -22.19
C GLY A 79 17.15 7.46 -21.71
N ARG A 80 17.35 8.78 -21.62
CA ARG A 80 18.63 9.37 -21.22
C ARG A 80 18.49 10.34 -20.05
N PRO A 81 18.02 9.83 -18.93
CA PRO A 81 17.72 10.65 -17.74
C PRO A 81 18.98 11.21 -17.06
N TYR A 82 20.15 10.68 -17.35
CA TYR A 82 21.42 11.16 -16.81
C TYR A 82 21.84 12.55 -17.32
N LEU A 83 21.16 13.07 -18.33
CA LEU A 83 21.33 14.45 -18.79
C LEU A 83 20.81 15.49 -17.81
N ARG A 84 19.92 15.10 -16.93
CA ARG A 84 19.27 15.97 -15.95
C ARG A 84 19.33 15.31 -14.59
N GLN A 85 19.84 16.00 -13.59
CA GLN A 85 19.58 15.64 -12.22
C GLN A 85 18.09 15.92 -11.97
N ALA A 86 17.30 14.90 -11.80
CA ALA A 86 15.87 15.02 -11.58
C ALA A 86 15.44 14.14 -10.42
N SER A 87 14.38 14.56 -9.74
CA SER A 87 13.71 13.77 -8.74
C SER A 87 12.55 12.99 -9.36
N LEU A 88 12.31 11.82 -8.84
CA LEU A 88 11.11 11.05 -9.09
C LEU A 88 10.03 11.53 -8.10
N PHE A 89 8.92 11.99 -8.61
CA PHE A 89 7.79 12.49 -7.84
C PHE A 89 6.64 11.49 -7.92
N THR A 90 5.97 11.31 -6.80
CA THR A 90 4.71 10.59 -6.73
C THR A 90 3.66 11.51 -6.12
N ALA A 91 2.55 11.71 -6.80
CA ALA A 91 1.46 12.54 -6.32
C ALA A 91 0.13 11.78 -6.37
N LEU A 92 -0.69 11.99 -5.37
CA LEU A 92 -2.06 11.48 -5.27
C LEU A 92 -3.05 12.62 -5.42
N TYR A 93 -4.06 12.38 -6.24
CA TYR A 93 -5.17 13.31 -6.44
C TYR A 93 -6.48 12.63 -6.10
N ARG A 94 -7.37 13.35 -5.42
CA ARG A 94 -8.74 12.96 -5.13
C ARG A 94 -9.67 14.09 -5.61
N GLU A 95 -10.67 13.75 -6.43
CA GLU A 95 -11.63 14.74 -6.98
C GLU A 95 -10.91 15.94 -7.65
N GLY A 96 -9.78 15.67 -8.33
CA GLY A 96 -8.98 16.69 -9.02
C GLY A 96 -8.07 17.53 -8.11
N ARG A 97 -8.11 17.35 -6.80
CA ARG A 97 -7.23 18.03 -5.84
C ARG A 97 -6.05 17.14 -5.46
N LYS A 98 -4.86 17.72 -5.43
CA LYS A 98 -3.67 17.02 -4.94
C LYS A 98 -3.78 16.87 -3.40
N VAL A 99 -3.71 15.62 -2.91
CA VAL A 99 -3.84 15.28 -1.49
C VAL A 99 -2.53 14.80 -0.88
N ALA A 100 -1.62 14.26 -1.69
CA ALA A 100 -0.27 13.89 -1.25
C ALA A 100 0.72 14.08 -2.37
N GLU A 101 1.97 14.39 -2.04
CA GLU A 101 3.11 14.42 -2.98
C GLU A 101 4.38 14.11 -2.22
N GLU A 102 5.18 13.21 -2.79
CA GLU A 102 6.48 12.80 -2.26
C GLU A 102 7.52 12.85 -3.37
N GLU A 103 8.78 13.14 -3.02
CA GLU A 103 9.88 13.16 -3.98
C GLU A 103 11.08 12.37 -3.50
N LYS A 104 11.83 11.83 -4.46
CA LYS A 104 13.07 11.09 -4.23
C LYS A 104 14.06 11.44 -5.34
N PRO A 105 15.30 11.82 -5.03
CA PRO A 105 16.33 11.98 -6.04
C PRO A 105 16.67 10.63 -6.66
N VAL A 106 16.74 10.58 -8.00
CA VAL A 106 17.08 9.37 -8.74
C VAL A 106 18.27 9.67 -9.64
N GLY A 107 19.32 8.86 -9.50
CA GLY A 107 20.49 8.89 -10.34
C GLY A 107 20.54 7.68 -11.25
N PHE A 108 20.77 7.92 -12.53
CA PHE A 108 21.02 6.83 -13.47
C PHE A 108 22.51 6.46 -13.47
N PRO A 109 22.84 5.17 -13.42
CA PRO A 109 24.21 4.73 -13.67
C PRO A 109 24.68 5.16 -15.05
N PRO A 110 25.97 5.46 -15.24
CA PRO A 110 26.51 5.80 -16.55
C PRO A 110 26.16 4.74 -17.60
N LEU A 111 25.77 5.18 -18.80
CA LEU A 111 25.39 4.32 -19.92
C LEU A 111 24.11 3.48 -19.74
N THR A 112 23.43 3.62 -18.65
CA THR A 112 22.11 3.00 -18.43
C THR A 112 21.06 3.70 -19.29
N VAL A 113 20.20 2.93 -19.94
CA VAL A 113 19.11 3.42 -20.79
C VAL A 113 17.74 3.01 -20.27
N ALA A 114 17.70 2.09 -19.35
CA ALA A 114 16.50 1.67 -18.64
C ALA A 114 16.84 1.43 -17.16
N LEU A 115 15.99 1.88 -16.27
CA LEU A 115 16.12 1.71 -14.82
C LEU A 115 14.77 1.31 -14.26
N LEU A 116 14.75 0.24 -13.48
CA LEU A 116 13.64 -0.10 -12.61
C LEU A 116 13.87 0.55 -11.27
N GLU A 117 12.91 1.28 -10.78
CA GLU A 117 13.02 2.03 -9.52
C GLU A 117 11.70 1.98 -8.75
N VAL A 118 11.78 2.04 -7.43
CA VAL A 118 10.61 2.23 -6.58
C VAL A 118 10.44 3.72 -6.37
N ALA A 119 9.32 4.26 -6.84
CA ALA A 119 8.98 5.66 -6.63
C ALA A 119 8.63 5.93 -5.15
N PRO A 120 8.71 7.19 -4.69
CA PRO A 120 8.33 7.54 -3.33
C PRO A 120 6.93 7.04 -3.00
N PRO A 121 6.72 6.45 -1.81
CA PRO A 121 5.42 5.95 -1.43
C PRO A 121 4.45 7.10 -1.14
N VAL A 122 3.17 6.87 -1.42
CA VAL A 122 2.08 7.77 -1.06
C VAL A 122 1.02 7.06 -0.23
N VAL A 123 0.41 7.78 0.71
CA VAL A 123 -0.59 7.22 1.63
C VAL A 123 -1.94 7.89 1.37
N PRO A 124 -2.94 7.17 0.84
CA PRO A 124 -4.31 7.67 0.76
C PRO A 124 -4.94 7.69 2.16
N GLU A 125 -5.43 8.84 2.62
CA GLU A 125 -5.98 8.99 3.97
C GLU A 125 -7.42 8.47 4.11
N ALA A 126 -8.19 8.41 3.04
CA ALA A 126 -9.58 8.03 3.06
C ALA A 126 -9.94 7.07 1.92
N PRO A 127 -11.02 6.27 2.05
CA PRO A 127 -11.49 5.43 0.95
C PRO A 127 -12.03 6.27 -0.21
N GLY A 128 -11.96 5.74 -1.43
CA GLY A 128 -12.49 6.37 -2.64
C GLY A 128 -11.61 6.18 -3.85
N ARG A 129 -11.95 6.92 -4.91
CA ARG A 129 -11.18 6.91 -6.16
C ARG A 129 -10.08 7.96 -6.12
N TYR A 130 -8.90 7.54 -6.50
CA TYR A 130 -7.72 8.37 -6.58
C TYR A 130 -7.10 8.30 -7.97
N ARG A 131 -6.38 9.35 -8.33
CA ARG A 131 -5.47 9.37 -9.46
C ARG A 131 -4.04 9.47 -8.93
N LEU A 132 -3.25 8.47 -9.25
CA LEU A 132 -1.81 8.45 -8.99
C LEU A 132 -1.09 9.02 -10.19
N GLU A 133 -0.19 9.94 -9.93
CA GLU A 133 0.70 10.51 -10.94
C GLU A 133 2.15 10.28 -10.52
N VAL A 134 2.95 9.72 -11.41
CA VAL A 134 4.40 9.62 -11.22
C VAL A 134 5.08 10.46 -12.30
N ARG A 135 6.05 11.28 -11.92
CA ARG A 135 6.77 12.17 -12.81
C ARG A 135 8.27 12.05 -12.60
N TYR A 136 9.02 12.09 -13.70
CA TYR A 136 10.46 12.22 -13.72
C TYR A 136 10.88 13.13 -14.86
N ALA A 137 11.47 14.29 -14.57
CA ALA A 137 11.72 15.34 -15.56
C ALA A 137 10.45 15.66 -16.37
N ASP A 138 10.47 15.43 -17.69
CA ASP A 138 9.35 15.69 -18.59
C ASP A 138 8.45 14.44 -18.79
N ALA A 139 8.88 13.27 -18.29
CA ALA A 139 8.12 12.03 -18.39
C ALA A 139 7.07 11.94 -17.28
N ARG A 140 5.90 11.40 -17.63
CA ARG A 140 4.76 11.32 -16.74
C ARG A 140 3.97 10.03 -16.98
N ALA A 141 3.59 9.37 -15.91
CA ALA A 141 2.63 8.27 -15.93
C ALA A 141 1.46 8.58 -15.00
N VAL A 142 0.26 8.17 -15.38
CA VAL A 142 -0.96 8.41 -14.63
C VAL A 142 -1.77 7.13 -14.55
N LEU A 143 -2.23 6.78 -13.34
CA LEU A 143 -3.07 5.62 -13.06
C LEU A 143 -4.26 6.02 -12.21
N ASP A 144 -5.42 5.48 -12.51
CA ASP A 144 -6.57 5.57 -11.60
C ASP A 144 -6.58 4.34 -10.71
N LEU A 145 -6.82 4.54 -9.41
CA LEU A 145 -6.85 3.47 -8.41
C LEU A 145 -8.04 3.64 -7.46
N GLU A 146 -8.52 2.53 -6.95
CA GLU A 146 -9.58 2.50 -5.96
C GLU A 146 -9.00 2.07 -4.61
N VAL A 147 -9.32 2.83 -3.58
CA VAL A 147 -8.85 2.65 -2.21
C VAL A 147 -10.04 2.30 -1.32
N GLY A 148 -9.98 1.15 -0.69
CA GLY A 148 -10.99 0.67 0.24
C GLY A 148 -10.86 1.28 1.63
N ALA A 149 -11.84 0.99 2.49
CA ALA A 149 -11.80 1.38 3.89
C ALA A 149 -10.60 0.73 4.62
N PRO A 150 -10.05 1.38 5.66
CA PRO A 150 -9.04 0.77 6.50
C PRO A 150 -9.55 -0.54 7.13
N SER A 151 -8.64 -1.49 7.41
CA SER A 151 -9.00 -2.72 8.11
C SER A 151 -9.60 -2.43 9.50
N LEU A 152 -10.45 -3.33 10.00
CA LEU A 152 -11.04 -3.21 11.34
C LEU A 152 -9.95 -3.06 12.42
N ALA A 153 -8.88 -3.85 12.34
CA ALA A 153 -7.75 -3.78 13.28
C ALA A 153 -7.09 -2.39 13.29
N ARG A 154 -6.85 -1.82 12.12
CA ARG A 154 -6.26 -0.48 11.99
C ARG A 154 -7.18 0.63 12.51
N ARG A 155 -8.48 0.52 12.26
CA ARG A 155 -9.47 1.46 12.77
C ARG A 155 -9.57 1.42 14.29
N LEU A 156 -9.59 0.23 14.90
CA LEU A 156 -9.56 0.05 16.35
C LEU A 156 -8.29 0.67 16.95
N PHE A 157 -7.14 0.36 16.37
CA PHE A 157 -5.86 0.91 16.82
C PHE A 157 -5.80 2.45 16.72
N ALA A 158 -6.30 3.03 15.63
CA ALA A 158 -6.35 4.50 15.44
C ALA A 158 -7.24 5.20 16.47
N LEU A 159 -8.25 4.52 16.99
CA LEU A 159 -9.11 5.01 18.08
C LEU A 159 -8.53 4.74 19.48
N GLY A 160 -7.34 4.12 19.58
CA GLY A 160 -6.74 3.74 20.86
C GLY A 160 -7.47 2.59 21.56
N LEU A 161 -8.31 1.83 20.81
CA LEU A 161 -9.06 0.71 21.36
C LEU A 161 -8.19 -0.55 21.38
N GLU A 162 -7.99 -1.09 22.57
CA GLU A 162 -7.22 -2.30 22.80
C GLU A 162 -8.16 -3.47 23.11
N VAL A 163 -8.22 -4.43 22.19
CA VAL A 163 -9.04 -5.66 22.37
C VAL A 163 -8.20 -6.70 23.09
N ARG A 164 -8.68 -7.22 24.22
CA ARG A 164 -7.97 -8.14 25.09
C ARG A 164 -8.70 -9.46 25.25
N ASP A 165 -7.97 -10.55 25.49
CA ASP A 165 -8.54 -11.83 25.93
C ASP A 165 -8.95 -11.80 27.40
N LEU A 166 -9.57 -12.87 27.90
CA LEU A 166 -9.98 -13.02 29.30
C LEU A 166 -8.81 -12.93 30.29
N SER A 167 -7.59 -13.19 29.85
CA SER A 167 -6.38 -13.05 30.68
C SER A 167 -5.83 -11.62 30.71
N GLY A 168 -6.47 -10.68 29.99
CA GLY A 168 -6.04 -9.31 29.85
C GLY A 168 -4.90 -9.08 28.85
N ARG A 169 -4.53 -10.08 28.04
CA ARG A 169 -3.50 -9.93 27.01
C ARG A 169 -4.10 -9.30 25.75
N PRO A 170 -3.44 -8.32 25.13
CA PRO A 170 -3.89 -7.75 23.86
C PRO A 170 -3.97 -8.80 22.76
N LEU A 171 -5.05 -8.82 21.99
CA LEU A 171 -5.20 -9.72 20.85
C LEU A 171 -4.23 -9.39 19.71
N LEU A 172 -3.84 -8.13 19.58
CA LEU A 172 -2.89 -7.66 18.55
C LEU A 172 -1.84 -6.77 19.18
N THR A 173 -0.62 -6.91 18.72
CA THR A 173 0.42 -5.89 18.93
C THR A 173 0.19 -4.70 17.97
N PRO A 174 0.71 -3.51 18.27
CA PRO A 174 0.63 -2.36 17.36
C PRO A 174 1.12 -2.67 15.93
N LYS A 175 2.20 -3.45 15.82
CA LYS A 175 2.77 -3.87 14.53
C LYS A 175 1.79 -4.77 13.75
N GLU A 176 1.13 -5.69 14.41
CA GLU A 176 0.15 -6.58 13.78
C GLU A 176 -1.12 -5.82 13.39
N ALA A 177 -1.62 -4.91 14.24
CA ALA A 177 -2.79 -4.09 13.94
C ALA A 177 -2.61 -3.22 12.68
N LEU A 178 -1.40 -2.70 12.48
CA LEU A 178 -1.04 -1.90 11.31
C LEU A 178 -0.63 -2.73 10.09
N GLY A 179 -0.37 -4.03 10.28
CA GLY A 179 0.06 -4.96 9.23
C GLY A 179 -1.07 -5.36 8.28
N GLU A 180 -0.67 -6.01 7.18
CA GLU A 180 -1.61 -6.50 6.15
C GLU A 180 -2.60 -7.53 6.69
N ASP A 181 -2.12 -8.41 7.56
CA ASP A 181 -2.88 -9.49 8.18
C ASP A 181 -3.70 -9.06 9.40
N GLY A 182 -3.64 -7.79 9.80
CA GLY A 182 -4.20 -7.32 11.06
C GLY A 182 -5.67 -7.70 11.28
N GLU A 183 -6.50 -7.56 10.24
CA GLU A 183 -7.92 -7.95 10.34
C GLU A 183 -8.09 -9.46 10.48
N ARG A 184 -7.36 -10.25 9.71
CA ARG A 184 -7.40 -11.72 9.79
C ARG A 184 -6.96 -12.18 11.19
N LEU A 185 -5.83 -11.69 11.67
CA LEU A 185 -5.32 -12.01 13.01
C LEU A 185 -6.28 -11.59 14.12
N LEU A 186 -6.92 -10.41 13.99
CA LEU A 186 -7.94 -9.96 14.95
C LEU A 186 -9.10 -10.96 15.03
N LEU A 187 -9.67 -11.35 13.90
CA LEU A 187 -10.81 -12.25 13.85
C LEU A 187 -10.44 -13.66 14.32
N GLU A 188 -9.27 -14.18 13.94
CA GLU A 188 -8.78 -15.50 14.38
C GLU A 188 -8.58 -15.53 15.90
N ARG A 189 -7.86 -14.58 16.47
CA ARG A 189 -7.58 -14.54 17.92
C ARG A 189 -8.81 -14.20 18.75
N ALA A 190 -9.72 -13.38 18.25
CA ALA A 190 -11.00 -13.13 18.90
C ALA A 190 -11.84 -14.42 18.93
N ARG A 191 -11.84 -15.19 17.82
CA ARG A 191 -12.50 -16.49 17.78
C ARG A 191 -11.91 -17.46 18.81
N GLU A 192 -10.59 -17.58 18.88
CA GLU A 192 -9.89 -18.42 19.86
C GLU A 192 -10.28 -18.05 21.29
N ALA A 193 -10.24 -16.76 21.62
CA ALA A 193 -10.62 -16.26 22.96
C ALA A 193 -12.08 -16.60 23.31
N LEU A 194 -13.00 -16.48 22.36
CA LEU A 194 -14.40 -16.86 22.56
C LEU A 194 -14.58 -18.35 22.72
N MET A 195 -13.88 -19.19 21.96
CA MET A 195 -13.91 -20.64 22.09
C MET A 195 -13.34 -21.11 23.44
N GLU A 196 -12.27 -20.47 23.92
CA GLU A 196 -11.73 -20.74 25.26
C GLU A 196 -12.69 -20.35 26.38
N ALA A 197 -13.48 -19.30 26.18
CA ALA A 197 -14.47 -18.85 27.15
C ALA A 197 -15.79 -19.62 27.12
N ALA A 198 -16.15 -20.25 26.01
CA ALA A 198 -17.43 -20.95 25.84
C ALA A 198 -17.76 -21.99 26.97
N PRO A 199 -16.78 -22.78 27.46
CA PRO A 199 -17.03 -23.71 28.57
C PRO A 199 -17.40 -23.04 29.89
N LEU A 200 -17.07 -21.77 30.06
CA LEU A 200 -17.35 -20.98 31.26
C LEU A 200 -18.78 -20.41 31.26
N ALA A 201 -19.48 -20.47 30.15
CA ALA A 201 -20.84 -19.98 30.00
C ALA A 201 -21.84 -20.95 30.61
N THR A 202 -22.23 -20.70 31.87
CA THR A 202 -23.09 -21.61 32.65
C THR A 202 -24.45 -21.05 33.05
N THR A 203 -24.71 -19.76 32.73
CA THR A 203 -25.95 -19.10 33.14
C THR A 203 -27.14 -19.43 32.23
N GLU A 204 -28.34 -19.54 32.79
CA GLU A 204 -29.59 -19.83 32.07
C GLU A 204 -29.84 -18.86 30.90
N ARG A 205 -29.52 -17.56 31.08
CA ARG A 205 -29.60 -16.54 30.02
C ARG A 205 -28.75 -16.86 28.80
N LEU A 206 -27.59 -17.49 28.97
CA LEU A 206 -26.69 -17.80 27.86
C LEU A 206 -27.15 -19.00 27.04
N THR A 207 -28.10 -19.81 27.58
CA THR A 207 -28.65 -21.00 26.92
C THR A 207 -29.98 -20.75 26.20
N GLN A 208 -30.63 -19.62 26.46
CA GLN A 208 -31.87 -19.25 25.76
C GLN A 208 -31.58 -18.78 24.32
N PRO A 209 -32.38 -19.19 23.33
CA PRO A 209 -32.25 -18.69 21.97
C PRO A 209 -32.50 -17.19 21.91
N LEU A 210 -31.63 -16.48 21.19
CA LEU A 210 -31.81 -15.06 20.92
C LEU A 210 -33.03 -14.84 20.02
N GLU A 211 -33.90 -13.91 20.39
CA GLU A 211 -35.13 -13.61 19.62
C GLU A 211 -34.87 -12.74 18.42
N LYS A 212 -33.82 -11.91 18.46
CA LYS A 212 -33.52 -10.87 17.45
C LYS A 212 -32.01 -10.80 17.18
N GLY A 213 -31.67 -10.14 16.08
CA GLY A 213 -30.27 -9.86 15.72
C GLY A 213 -29.71 -10.84 14.68
N PRO A 214 -28.42 -10.70 14.34
CA PRO A 214 -27.78 -11.46 13.26
C PRO A 214 -27.69 -12.98 13.54
N VAL A 215 -27.92 -13.41 14.78
CA VAL A 215 -27.86 -14.79 15.23
C VAL A 215 -29.15 -15.27 15.89
N ALA A 216 -30.29 -14.71 15.47
CA ALA A 216 -31.60 -15.09 15.95
C ALA A 216 -31.81 -16.64 15.85
N GLY A 217 -32.36 -17.23 16.88
CA GLY A 217 -32.57 -18.69 17.00
C GLY A 217 -31.40 -19.49 17.54
N ARG A 218 -30.21 -18.87 17.72
CA ARG A 218 -29.04 -19.48 18.40
C ARG A 218 -28.91 -18.89 19.81
N SER A 219 -28.46 -19.69 20.74
CA SER A 219 -28.12 -19.20 22.08
C SER A 219 -26.74 -18.52 22.07
N VAL A 220 -26.51 -17.64 23.05
CA VAL A 220 -25.18 -17.00 23.22
C VAL A 220 -24.09 -18.05 23.38
N GLN A 221 -24.37 -19.14 24.12
CA GLN A 221 -23.44 -20.24 24.33
C GLN A 221 -23.07 -20.97 23.03
N GLU A 222 -24.04 -21.18 22.12
CA GLU A 222 -23.75 -21.76 20.79
C GLU A 222 -22.92 -20.85 19.93
N VAL A 223 -23.17 -19.53 19.96
CA VAL A 223 -22.39 -18.52 19.22
C VAL A 223 -20.96 -18.44 19.78
N LEU A 224 -20.77 -18.51 21.09
CA LEU A 224 -19.45 -18.54 21.71
C LEU A 224 -18.64 -19.79 21.33
N ARG A 225 -19.31 -20.97 21.23
CA ARG A 225 -18.62 -22.22 20.83
C ARG A 225 -18.24 -22.30 19.37
N ASP A 226 -18.95 -21.61 18.52
CA ASP A 226 -18.68 -21.56 17.07
C ASP A 226 -18.90 -20.15 16.53
N PRO A 227 -18.00 -19.19 16.89
CA PRO A 227 -18.12 -17.82 16.46
C PRO A 227 -17.80 -17.69 14.96
N ASP A 228 -18.82 -17.30 14.19
CA ASP A 228 -18.69 -17.04 12.77
C ASP A 228 -17.84 -15.76 12.53
N PRO A 229 -16.83 -15.80 11.65
CA PRO A 229 -16.03 -14.62 11.30
C PRO A 229 -16.86 -13.41 10.84
N GLU A 230 -17.98 -13.62 10.16
CA GLU A 230 -18.86 -12.52 9.73
C GLU A 230 -19.60 -11.88 10.92
N ILE A 231 -20.00 -12.67 11.90
CA ILE A 231 -20.61 -12.16 13.14
C ILE A 231 -19.57 -11.38 13.95
N LEU A 232 -18.34 -11.86 14.03
CA LEU A 232 -17.24 -11.15 14.66
C LEU A 232 -16.92 -9.85 13.93
N ARG A 233 -16.95 -9.86 12.59
CA ARG A 233 -16.76 -8.65 11.80
C ARG A 233 -17.87 -7.62 12.09
N ALA A 234 -19.13 -8.05 12.12
CA ALA A 234 -20.27 -7.20 12.46
C ALA A 234 -20.14 -6.63 13.89
N PHE A 235 -19.69 -7.44 14.84
CA PHE A 235 -19.41 -7.00 16.20
C PHE A 235 -18.38 -5.88 16.24
N PHE A 236 -17.20 -6.08 15.63
CA PHE A 236 -16.17 -5.03 15.59
C PHE A 236 -16.59 -3.77 14.83
N GLN A 237 -17.43 -3.90 13.81
CA GLN A 237 -18.03 -2.74 13.15
C GLN A 237 -18.97 -1.97 14.10
N ALA A 238 -19.84 -2.67 14.84
CA ALA A 238 -20.71 -2.04 15.83
C ALA A 238 -19.93 -1.34 16.95
N VAL A 239 -18.78 -1.92 17.34
CA VAL A 239 -17.85 -1.29 18.27
C VAL A 239 -17.27 0.00 17.73
N LEU A 240 -16.86 0.01 16.46
CA LEU A 240 -16.32 1.21 15.82
C LEU A 240 -17.35 2.33 15.67
N GLU A 241 -18.63 2.00 15.63
CA GLU A 241 -19.73 2.96 15.64
C GLU A 241 -20.02 3.51 17.04
N ASN A 242 -19.71 2.73 18.08
CA ASN A 242 -19.90 3.09 19.49
C ASN A 242 -18.65 2.72 20.32
N PRO A 243 -17.54 3.45 20.16
CA PRO A 243 -16.24 3.09 20.73
C PRO A 243 -16.23 3.07 22.28
N GLU A 244 -17.13 3.78 22.92
CA GLU A 244 -17.24 3.84 24.39
C GLU A 244 -17.58 2.47 25.01
N ARG A 245 -18.10 1.53 24.23
CA ARG A 245 -18.48 0.18 24.71
C ARG A 245 -17.30 -0.77 24.89
N LEU A 246 -16.13 -0.45 24.35
CA LEU A 246 -14.93 -1.33 24.43
C LEU A 246 -13.77 -0.73 25.24
N ALA A 247 -13.85 0.50 25.70
CA ALA A 247 -12.79 1.06 26.51
C ALA A 247 -12.58 0.14 27.74
N GLU A 248 -11.45 -0.57 27.77
CA GLU A 248 -10.98 -1.43 28.86
C GLU A 248 -11.66 -2.80 29.05
N THR A 249 -12.48 -3.29 28.11
CA THR A 249 -13.20 -4.56 28.25
C THR A 249 -12.55 -5.67 27.43
N ASP A 250 -12.49 -6.91 27.95
CA ASP A 250 -12.09 -8.06 27.16
C ASP A 250 -13.13 -8.39 26.07
N VAL A 251 -12.67 -9.05 25.01
CA VAL A 251 -13.49 -9.34 23.82
C VAL A 251 -14.70 -10.20 24.15
N VAL A 252 -14.59 -11.10 25.13
CA VAL A 252 -15.67 -12.03 25.49
C VAL A 252 -16.82 -11.29 26.15
N ASN A 253 -16.55 -10.47 27.17
CA ASN A 253 -17.58 -9.71 27.87
C ASN A 253 -18.23 -8.69 26.93
N ALA A 254 -17.44 -8.01 26.11
CA ALA A 254 -17.97 -7.05 25.14
C ALA A 254 -18.86 -7.74 24.08
N PHE A 255 -18.46 -8.92 23.59
CA PHE A 255 -19.22 -9.70 22.62
C PHE A 255 -20.53 -10.24 23.21
N VAL A 256 -20.50 -10.78 24.44
CA VAL A 256 -21.70 -11.22 25.16
C VAL A 256 -22.66 -10.06 25.39
N ASN A 257 -22.18 -8.90 25.85
CA ASN A 257 -22.98 -7.70 26.05
C ASN A 257 -23.57 -7.13 24.73
N TRP A 258 -22.90 -7.37 23.64
CA TRP A 258 -23.42 -6.98 22.30
C TRP A 258 -24.52 -7.94 21.81
N LEU A 259 -24.41 -9.25 22.13
CA LEU A 259 -25.39 -10.25 21.75
C LEU A 259 -26.68 -10.17 22.58
N LEU A 260 -26.60 -9.77 23.85
CA LEU A 260 -27.75 -9.64 24.77
C LEU A 260 -28.42 -8.28 24.65
#